data_af3084087aaea081f880892d1a40d072
#
_entry.id   af3084087aaea081f880892d1a40d072
#
_cell.length_a   1.000
_cell.length_b   1.000
_cell.length_c   1.000
_cell.angle_alpha   90.00
_cell.angle_beta   90.00
_cell.angle_gamma   90.00
#
_symmetry.space_group_name_H-M   'P 1'
#
loop_
_entity.id
_entity.type
_entity.pdbx_description
1 polymer ?
#
loop_
_entity_poly.entity_id
_entity_poly.type
_entity_poly.pdbx_seq_one_letter_code
_entity_poly.pdbx_strand_id
1 'polypeptide(L)'
;MVALYRTVIIEDDAVITQLNKRYVEKDSRFQVVRTFSAAHPALFWLRSNPVDLIILDVYMPQMSGLELLRALRAEGVDADVIMVTSANDAATIEAFMRLGVADYLIKPFGYERFQLALRTFCNRREAIHSGKFTQNMLDHALLHINPPTQNGHTMPKGLQSQTMNRIEDYLRNNQKQGYTCDDVASHVGLSVVTVRRYMNYLVEQQIIDSDMDYSTGGRPCIVYYIRPRL
;
A
#
# COMPACT_ATOMS: atom_id res chain seq x y z
N MET A 1 -1.55 -30.29 -5.53
CA MET A 1 -0.51 -29.41 -4.95
C MET A 1 -0.75 -28.02 -5.49
N VAL A 2 -0.91 -27.03 -4.64
CA VAL A 2 -1.02 -25.62 -5.08
C VAL A 2 0.36 -25.23 -5.61
N ALA A 3 0.44 -24.80 -6.86
CA ALA A 3 1.70 -24.33 -7.42
C ALA A 3 2.16 -23.08 -6.65
N LEU A 4 3.41 -23.08 -6.20
CA LEU A 4 3.99 -21.93 -5.49
C LEU A 4 4.39 -20.87 -6.51
N TYR A 5 4.15 -19.59 -6.19
CA TYR A 5 4.65 -18.48 -6.98
C TYR A 5 6.18 -18.38 -6.91
N ARG A 6 6.81 -18.61 -8.05
CA ARG A 6 8.27 -18.57 -8.20
C ARG A 6 8.73 -17.12 -8.16
N THR A 7 9.47 -16.76 -7.13
CA THR A 7 9.89 -15.37 -6.87
C THR A 7 11.39 -15.22 -6.99
N VAL A 8 11.82 -14.16 -7.66
CA VAL A 8 13.22 -13.72 -7.73
C VAL A 8 13.38 -12.39 -6.99
N ILE A 9 14.48 -12.22 -6.28
CA ILE A 9 14.86 -10.97 -5.62
C ILE A 9 16.13 -10.44 -6.28
N ILE A 10 16.12 -9.16 -6.66
CA ILE A 10 17.26 -8.47 -7.30
C ILE A 10 17.52 -7.20 -6.48
N GLU A 11 18.59 -7.23 -5.71
CA GLU A 11 18.95 -6.21 -4.72
C GLU A 11 20.46 -6.31 -4.45
N ASP A 12 21.20 -5.23 -4.53
CA ASP A 12 22.65 -5.22 -4.35
C ASP A 12 23.08 -5.25 -2.86
N ASP A 13 22.22 -4.78 -1.96
CA ASP A 13 22.44 -4.90 -0.51
C ASP A 13 22.05 -6.30 0.00
N ALA A 14 23.04 -7.04 0.49
CA ALA A 14 22.85 -8.39 1.01
C ALA A 14 21.94 -8.45 2.25
N VAL A 15 21.90 -7.39 3.07
CA VAL A 15 21.05 -7.33 4.28
C VAL A 15 19.58 -7.15 3.86
N ILE A 16 19.36 -6.25 2.90
CA ILE A 16 18.02 -6.01 2.34
C ILE A 16 17.53 -7.24 1.57
N THR A 17 18.41 -7.89 0.80
CA THR A 17 18.08 -9.17 0.14
C THR A 17 17.58 -10.21 1.14
N GLN A 18 18.27 -10.40 2.26
CA GLN A 18 17.87 -11.36 3.29
C GLN A 18 16.57 -10.97 3.98
N LEU A 19 16.35 -9.68 4.21
CA LEU A 19 15.10 -9.17 4.77
C LEU A 19 13.92 -9.44 3.82
N ASN A 20 14.05 -9.07 2.56
CA ASN A 20 13.04 -9.29 1.53
C ASN A 20 12.73 -10.80 1.37
N LYS A 21 13.77 -11.64 1.37
CA LYS A 21 13.62 -13.10 1.33
C LYS A 21 12.77 -13.61 2.51
N ARG A 22 13.09 -13.19 3.73
CA ARG A 22 12.31 -13.55 4.92
C ARG A 22 10.85 -13.08 4.82
N TYR A 23 10.61 -11.91 4.24
CA TYR A 23 9.26 -11.37 4.07
C TYR A 23 8.45 -12.20 3.05
N VAL A 24 9.06 -12.58 1.93
CA VAL A 24 8.43 -13.45 0.93
C VAL A 24 8.14 -14.83 1.52
N GLU A 25 9.11 -15.47 2.15
CA GLU A 25 9.01 -16.84 2.67
C GLU A 25 8.08 -17.00 3.89
N LYS A 26 7.64 -15.90 4.50
CA LYS A 26 6.56 -15.94 5.52
C LYS A 26 5.19 -16.27 4.91
N ASP A 27 4.99 -16.06 3.63
CA ASP A 27 3.78 -16.45 2.93
C ASP A 27 4.02 -17.75 2.16
N SER A 28 3.40 -18.83 2.61
CA SER A 28 3.58 -20.18 2.07
C SER A 28 3.18 -20.34 0.60
N ARG A 29 2.56 -19.33 -0.01
CA ARG A 29 2.22 -19.32 -1.44
C ARG A 29 3.41 -18.99 -2.34
N PHE A 30 4.52 -18.49 -1.78
CA PHE A 30 5.68 -18.03 -2.52
C PHE A 30 6.92 -18.87 -2.24
N GLN A 31 7.77 -18.99 -3.25
CA GLN A 31 9.09 -19.61 -3.14
C GLN A 31 10.14 -18.69 -3.77
N VAL A 32 11.14 -18.27 -3.01
CA VAL A 32 12.29 -17.57 -3.56
C VAL A 32 13.19 -18.58 -4.27
N VAL A 33 13.14 -18.57 -5.60
CA VAL A 33 13.92 -19.53 -6.44
C VAL A 33 15.34 -19.05 -6.69
N ARG A 34 15.58 -17.72 -6.67
CA ARG A 34 16.91 -17.16 -6.84
C ARG A 34 17.00 -15.73 -6.32
N THR A 35 18.21 -15.31 -5.95
CA THR A 35 18.55 -13.92 -5.64
C THR A 35 19.72 -13.46 -6.51
N PHE A 36 19.75 -12.18 -6.87
CA PHE A 36 20.82 -11.55 -7.63
C PHE A 36 21.23 -10.25 -6.96
N SER A 37 22.52 -9.97 -6.95
CA SER A 37 23.07 -8.70 -6.47
C SER A 37 23.34 -7.69 -7.60
N ALA A 38 23.00 -8.02 -8.85
CA ALA A 38 23.21 -7.15 -10.01
C ALA A 38 22.20 -7.45 -11.12
N ALA A 39 21.90 -6.44 -11.92
CA ALA A 39 20.87 -6.49 -12.97
C ALA A 39 21.26 -7.39 -14.15
N HIS A 40 22.49 -7.31 -14.64
CA HIS A 40 22.93 -8.09 -15.82
C HIS A 40 22.84 -9.61 -15.65
N PRO A 41 23.36 -10.22 -14.56
CA PRO A 41 23.17 -11.64 -14.31
C PRO A 41 21.70 -12.03 -14.17
N ALA A 42 20.87 -11.18 -13.57
CA ALA A 42 19.45 -11.40 -13.43
C ALA A 42 18.75 -11.41 -14.80
N LEU A 43 19.01 -10.42 -15.66
CA LEU A 43 18.45 -10.35 -17.01
C LEU A 43 18.81 -11.60 -17.81
N PHE A 44 20.07 -11.98 -17.82
CA PHE A 44 20.54 -13.17 -18.56
C PHE A 44 19.81 -14.44 -18.08
N TRP A 45 19.65 -14.61 -16.78
CA TRP A 45 18.99 -15.79 -16.24
C TRP A 45 17.50 -15.81 -16.49
N LEU A 46 16.81 -14.66 -16.35
CA LEU A 46 15.36 -14.54 -16.53
C LEU A 46 14.89 -14.82 -17.96
N ARG A 47 15.75 -14.68 -18.97
CA ARG A 47 15.47 -15.04 -20.37
C ARG A 47 15.07 -16.53 -20.54
N SER A 48 15.63 -17.39 -19.73
CA SER A 48 15.43 -18.84 -19.86
C SER A 48 14.75 -19.48 -18.67
N ASN A 49 14.42 -18.69 -17.66
CA ASN A 49 13.82 -19.19 -16.42
C ASN A 49 12.55 -18.39 -16.07
N PRO A 50 11.38 -18.90 -16.44
CA PRO A 50 10.13 -18.22 -16.14
C PRO A 50 9.91 -18.13 -14.61
N VAL A 51 9.47 -16.96 -14.16
CA VAL A 51 9.10 -16.69 -12.77
C VAL A 51 7.79 -15.92 -12.73
N ASP A 52 7.10 -15.95 -11.61
CA ASP A 52 5.82 -15.28 -11.44
C ASP A 52 6.00 -13.84 -10.92
N LEU A 53 6.98 -13.65 -10.04
CA LEU A 53 7.20 -12.38 -9.34
C LEU A 53 8.67 -12.04 -9.25
N ILE A 54 8.98 -10.77 -9.48
CA ILE A 54 10.31 -10.18 -9.26
C ILE A 54 10.18 -9.06 -8.22
N ILE A 55 10.96 -9.16 -7.13
CA ILE A 55 11.17 -8.05 -6.21
C ILE A 55 12.46 -7.35 -6.66
N LEU A 56 12.36 -6.10 -7.09
CA LEU A 56 13.42 -5.40 -7.81
C LEU A 56 13.78 -4.08 -7.15
N ASP A 57 15.03 -3.96 -6.71
CA ASP A 57 15.56 -2.65 -6.30
C ASP A 57 15.79 -1.74 -7.51
N VAL A 58 15.57 -0.46 -7.29
CA VAL A 58 15.74 0.58 -8.32
C VAL A 58 17.20 0.99 -8.45
N TYR A 59 17.88 1.16 -7.33
CA TYR A 59 19.24 1.70 -7.30
C TYR A 59 20.28 0.61 -7.16
N MET A 60 20.74 0.12 -8.29
CA MET A 60 21.81 -0.86 -8.36
C MET A 60 22.99 -0.32 -9.20
N PRO A 61 24.24 -0.73 -8.90
CA PRO A 61 25.39 -0.35 -9.71
C PRO A 61 25.29 -0.85 -11.15
N GLN A 62 25.88 -0.11 -12.09
CA GLN A 62 26.01 -0.42 -13.52
C GLN A 62 24.72 -0.38 -14.34
N MET A 63 23.64 -0.97 -13.85
CA MET A 63 22.32 -1.00 -14.50
C MET A 63 21.25 -0.85 -13.44
N SER A 64 20.47 0.20 -13.51
CA SER A 64 19.37 0.47 -12.58
C SER A 64 18.23 -0.54 -12.75
N GLY A 65 17.41 -0.70 -11.70
CA GLY A 65 16.23 -1.54 -11.78
C GLY A 65 15.23 -1.06 -12.84
N LEU A 66 15.15 0.24 -13.11
CA LEU A 66 14.31 0.78 -14.17
C LEU A 66 14.80 0.35 -15.57
N GLU A 67 16.11 0.38 -15.81
CA GLU A 67 16.69 -0.09 -17.05
C GLU A 67 16.51 -1.59 -17.23
N LEU A 68 16.71 -2.36 -16.14
CA LEU A 68 16.43 -3.80 -16.15
C LEU A 68 14.96 -4.09 -16.47
N LEU A 69 14.03 -3.38 -15.84
CA LEU A 69 12.60 -3.57 -16.10
C LEU A 69 12.25 -3.28 -17.57
N ARG A 70 12.81 -2.22 -18.15
CA ARG A 70 12.63 -1.93 -19.58
C ARG A 70 13.17 -3.05 -20.48
N ALA A 71 14.36 -3.57 -20.17
CA ALA A 71 14.95 -4.69 -20.89
C ALA A 71 14.08 -5.95 -20.79
N LEU A 72 13.59 -6.30 -19.59
CA LEU A 72 12.69 -7.44 -19.37
C LEU A 72 11.41 -7.32 -20.20
N ARG A 73 10.80 -6.12 -20.25
CA ARG A 73 9.59 -5.88 -21.06
C ARG A 73 9.87 -5.95 -22.57
N ALA A 74 11.00 -5.41 -23.02
CA ALA A 74 11.42 -5.47 -24.42
C ALA A 74 11.69 -6.92 -24.88
N GLU A 75 12.13 -7.78 -23.99
CA GLU A 75 12.39 -9.20 -24.24
C GLU A 75 11.18 -10.11 -24.00
N GLY A 76 10.01 -9.54 -23.65
CA GLY A 76 8.77 -10.29 -23.46
C GLY A 76 8.75 -11.15 -22.19
N VAL A 77 9.55 -10.82 -21.16
CA VAL A 77 9.50 -11.52 -19.87
C VAL A 77 8.20 -11.17 -19.15
N ASP A 78 7.32 -12.17 -19.03
CA ASP A 78 5.98 -12.04 -18.44
C ASP A 78 5.98 -12.33 -16.94
N ALA A 79 6.80 -11.59 -16.21
CA ALA A 79 6.81 -11.63 -14.75
C ALA A 79 6.21 -10.34 -14.17
N ASP A 80 5.42 -10.50 -13.11
CA ASP A 80 5.00 -9.35 -12.32
C ASP A 80 6.19 -8.77 -11.54
N VAL A 81 6.24 -7.45 -11.39
CA VAL A 81 7.35 -6.78 -10.72
C VAL A 81 6.83 -5.91 -9.58
N ILE A 82 7.37 -6.09 -8.38
CA ILE A 82 7.23 -5.16 -7.27
C ILE A 82 8.55 -4.40 -7.17
N MET A 83 8.50 -3.07 -7.38
CA MET A 83 9.68 -2.23 -7.26
C MET A 83 9.95 -1.91 -5.79
N VAL A 84 11.21 -1.94 -5.39
CA VAL A 84 11.68 -1.49 -4.08
C VAL A 84 12.60 -0.29 -4.30
N THR A 85 12.34 0.85 -3.66
CA THR A 85 13.05 2.08 -4.00
C THR A 85 13.19 3.03 -2.81
N SER A 86 14.26 3.78 -2.75
CA SER A 86 14.39 4.98 -1.93
C SER A 86 13.93 6.24 -2.65
N ALA A 87 13.63 6.17 -3.97
CA ALA A 87 13.08 7.30 -4.71
C ALA A 87 11.62 7.56 -4.32
N ASN A 88 11.32 8.82 -4.14
CA ASN A 88 9.97 9.32 -3.91
C ASN A 88 9.60 10.42 -4.93
N ASP A 89 10.37 10.57 -6.02
CA ASP A 89 10.07 11.52 -7.07
C ASP A 89 9.01 11.01 -8.03
N ALA A 90 8.11 11.90 -8.42
CA ALA A 90 6.94 11.57 -9.24
C ALA A 90 7.32 11.02 -10.63
N ALA A 91 8.42 11.48 -11.22
CA ALA A 91 8.82 11.06 -12.55
C ALA A 91 9.27 9.59 -12.59
N THR A 92 10.01 9.16 -11.58
CA THR A 92 10.43 7.76 -11.42
C THR A 92 9.22 6.84 -11.17
N ILE A 93 8.30 7.26 -10.31
CA ILE A 93 7.06 6.51 -10.05
C ILE A 93 6.21 6.40 -11.32
N GLU A 94 6.03 7.48 -12.08
CA GLU A 94 5.30 7.47 -13.34
C GLU A 94 5.93 6.51 -14.37
N ALA A 95 7.27 6.48 -14.45
CA ALA A 95 7.98 5.55 -15.33
C ALA A 95 7.70 4.08 -14.96
N PHE A 96 7.67 3.73 -13.68
CA PHE A 96 7.32 2.37 -13.22
C PHE A 96 5.89 1.99 -13.61
N MET A 97 4.94 2.92 -13.42
CA MET A 97 3.54 2.66 -13.75
C MET A 97 3.34 2.39 -15.24
N ARG A 98 4.00 3.15 -16.10
CA ARG A 98 3.96 2.94 -17.56
C ARG A 98 4.55 1.59 -17.99
N LEU A 99 5.44 0.99 -17.18
CA LEU A 99 6.04 -0.32 -17.43
C LEU A 99 5.25 -1.48 -16.80
N GLY A 100 4.07 -1.20 -16.23
CA GLY A 100 3.16 -2.22 -15.72
C GLY A 100 3.71 -2.96 -14.50
N VAL A 101 4.25 -2.23 -13.51
CA VAL A 101 4.62 -2.83 -12.23
C VAL A 101 3.39 -3.23 -11.43
N ALA A 102 3.50 -4.30 -10.66
CA ALA A 102 2.42 -4.78 -9.81
C ALA A 102 2.21 -3.90 -8.58
N ASP A 103 3.29 -3.41 -8.00
CA ASP A 103 3.31 -2.51 -6.84
C ASP A 103 4.69 -1.86 -6.70
N TYR A 104 4.81 -0.86 -5.81
CA TYR A 104 6.10 -0.28 -5.44
C TYR A 104 6.17 -0.05 -3.93
N LEU A 105 7.36 -0.19 -3.37
CA LEU A 105 7.65 -0.08 -1.95
C LEU A 105 8.72 0.99 -1.74
N ILE A 106 8.39 2.05 -1.01
CA ILE A 106 9.35 3.11 -0.68
C ILE A 106 10.07 2.73 0.61
N LYS A 107 11.41 2.63 0.55
CA LYS A 107 12.27 2.37 1.72
C LYS A 107 12.28 3.61 2.65
N PRO A 108 12.14 3.46 3.98
CA PRO A 108 11.97 2.20 4.73
C PRO A 108 10.50 1.74 4.77
N PHE A 109 10.26 0.45 4.59
CA PHE A 109 8.93 -0.16 4.71
C PHE A 109 8.93 -1.30 5.72
N GLY A 110 7.77 -1.50 6.38
CA GLY A 110 7.57 -2.62 7.29
C GLY A 110 7.02 -3.87 6.60
N TYR A 111 7.03 -4.99 7.33
CA TYR A 111 6.49 -6.27 6.88
C TYR A 111 5.03 -6.16 6.41
N GLU A 112 4.20 -5.40 7.11
CA GLU A 112 2.77 -5.23 6.79
C GLU A 112 2.55 -4.66 5.39
N ARG A 113 3.34 -3.62 5.01
CA ARG A 113 3.26 -3.03 3.66
C ARG A 113 3.75 -4.00 2.58
N PHE A 114 4.82 -4.76 2.88
CA PHE A 114 5.34 -5.79 1.97
C PHE A 114 4.30 -6.91 1.77
N GLN A 115 3.70 -7.39 2.85
CA GLN A 115 2.64 -8.40 2.81
C GLN A 115 1.40 -7.92 2.03
N LEU A 116 1.06 -6.63 2.12
CA LEU A 116 -0.03 -6.05 1.33
C LEU A 116 0.28 -6.15 -0.18
N ALA A 117 1.51 -5.84 -0.60
CA ALA A 117 1.93 -5.96 -1.99
C ALA A 117 1.82 -7.41 -2.50
N LEU A 118 2.27 -8.39 -1.71
CA LEU A 118 2.12 -9.82 -2.06
C LEU A 118 0.66 -10.24 -2.17
N ARG A 119 -0.20 -9.80 -1.26
CA ARG A 119 -1.64 -10.10 -1.33
C ARG A 119 -2.29 -9.50 -2.57
N THR A 120 -1.97 -8.26 -2.90
CA THR A 120 -2.48 -7.58 -4.11
C THR A 120 -2.08 -8.35 -5.37
N PHE A 121 -0.83 -8.79 -5.45
CA PHE A 121 -0.35 -9.66 -6.53
C PHE A 121 -1.19 -10.95 -6.62
N CYS A 122 -1.38 -11.68 -5.51
CA CYS A 122 -2.17 -12.91 -5.50
C CYS A 122 -3.60 -12.68 -5.97
N ASN A 123 -4.29 -11.68 -5.40
CA ASN A 123 -5.67 -11.36 -5.75
C ASN A 123 -5.81 -11.06 -7.25
N ARG A 124 -4.85 -10.34 -7.84
CA ARG A 124 -4.82 -10.06 -9.27
C ARG A 124 -4.64 -11.35 -10.09
N ARG A 125 -3.69 -12.19 -9.71
CA ARG A 125 -3.46 -13.48 -10.39
C ARG A 125 -4.67 -14.41 -10.30
N GLU A 126 -5.29 -14.52 -9.15
CA GLU A 126 -6.51 -15.31 -8.95
C GLU A 126 -7.68 -14.78 -9.77
N ALA A 127 -7.87 -13.47 -9.84
CA ALA A 127 -8.89 -12.84 -10.67
C ALA A 127 -8.69 -13.19 -12.16
N ILE A 128 -7.45 -13.10 -12.65
CA ILE A 128 -7.11 -13.46 -14.05
C ILE A 128 -7.39 -14.94 -14.32
N HIS A 129 -6.97 -15.84 -13.42
CA HIS A 129 -7.14 -17.29 -13.61
C HIS A 129 -8.60 -17.75 -13.48
N SER A 130 -9.42 -17.09 -12.67
CA SER A 130 -10.83 -17.48 -12.49
C SER A 130 -11.71 -17.19 -13.69
N GLY A 131 -11.26 -16.36 -14.64
CA GLY A 131 -12.03 -15.94 -15.82
C GLY A 131 -13.31 -15.17 -15.50
N LYS A 132 -13.59 -14.92 -14.23
CA LYS A 132 -14.79 -14.21 -13.75
C LYS A 132 -14.42 -12.79 -13.38
N PHE A 133 -14.30 -11.93 -14.37
CA PHE A 133 -14.12 -10.51 -14.13
C PHE A 133 -15.48 -9.85 -13.86
N THR A 134 -15.68 -9.34 -12.66
CA THR A 134 -16.72 -8.35 -12.39
C THR A 134 -16.12 -6.96 -12.53
N GLN A 135 -16.96 -5.95 -12.87
CA GLN A 135 -16.49 -4.56 -12.95
C GLN A 135 -15.77 -4.14 -11.65
N ASN A 136 -16.31 -4.50 -10.49
CA ASN A 136 -15.68 -4.22 -9.20
C ASN A 136 -14.28 -4.83 -9.06
N MET A 137 -14.03 -6.02 -9.59
CA MET A 137 -12.70 -6.64 -9.58
C MET A 137 -11.72 -5.90 -10.51
N LEU A 138 -12.19 -5.46 -11.68
CA LEU A 138 -11.41 -4.63 -12.59
C LEU A 138 -11.10 -3.27 -11.97
N ASP A 139 -12.07 -2.62 -11.35
CA ASP A 139 -11.89 -1.34 -10.67
C ASP A 139 -10.88 -1.46 -9.51
N HIS A 140 -10.97 -2.52 -8.70
CA HIS A 140 -9.96 -2.80 -7.67
C HIS A 140 -8.57 -3.10 -8.26
N ALA A 141 -8.47 -3.86 -9.33
CA ALA A 141 -7.19 -4.14 -9.97
C ALA A 141 -6.59 -2.87 -10.60
N LEU A 142 -7.41 -2.00 -11.19
CA LEU A 142 -6.99 -0.75 -11.81
C LEU A 142 -6.71 0.36 -10.79
N LEU A 143 -7.47 0.42 -9.68
CA LEU A 143 -7.23 1.38 -8.60
C LEU A 143 -5.89 1.17 -7.88
N HIS A 144 -5.37 -0.05 -7.88
CA HIS A 144 -4.02 -0.32 -7.36
C HIS A 144 -2.89 -0.01 -8.36
N ILE A 145 -3.20 0.23 -9.62
CA ILE A 145 -2.24 0.71 -10.64
C ILE A 145 -2.09 2.24 -10.58
N ASN A 146 -3.11 2.95 -10.12
CA ASN A 146 -2.97 4.36 -9.79
C ASN A 146 -2.18 4.46 -8.48
N PRO A 147 -1.15 5.33 -8.38
CA PRO A 147 -0.55 5.59 -7.09
C PRO A 147 -1.69 5.95 -6.17
N PRO A 148 -1.70 5.46 -4.93
CA PRO A 148 -2.56 6.08 -3.96
C PRO A 148 -2.18 7.56 -4.02
N THR A 149 -3.04 8.39 -4.60
CA THR A 149 -3.04 9.80 -4.28
C THR A 149 -2.86 9.84 -2.79
N GLN A 150 -1.73 10.26 -2.31
CA GLN A 150 -1.17 10.40 -0.98
C GLN A 150 -2.13 10.17 0.23
N ASN A 151 -2.92 9.11 0.20
CA ASN A 151 -3.82 8.65 1.25
C ASN A 151 -3.39 7.28 1.79
N GLY A 152 -2.14 6.91 1.60
CA GLY A 152 -1.42 6.04 2.50
C GLY A 152 -1.11 6.87 3.74
N HIS A 153 -2.10 6.99 4.62
CA HIS A 153 -1.97 7.66 5.91
C HIS A 153 -0.87 6.97 6.72
N THR A 154 0.35 7.44 6.57
CA THR A 154 1.28 7.40 7.70
C THR A 154 0.63 8.30 8.73
N MET A 155 -0.14 7.68 9.64
CA MET A 155 -0.72 8.42 10.75
C MET A 155 0.38 9.24 11.42
N PRO A 156 0.15 10.54 11.68
CA PRO A 156 1.10 11.37 12.40
C PRO A 156 1.60 10.66 13.66
N LYS A 157 2.87 10.85 14.01
CA LYS A 157 3.44 10.28 15.23
C LYS A 157 2.50 10.51 16.40
N GLY A 158 2.03 9.42 17.04
CA GLY A 158 1.12 9.46 18.18
C GLY A 158 -0.36 9.18 17.85
N LEU A 159 -0.73 8.86 16.63
CA LEU A 159 -2.02 8.24 16.30
C LEU A 159 -1.83 6.73 16.05
N GLN A 160 -2.78 5.92 16.52
CA GLN A 160 -2.76 4.47 16.38
C GLN A 160 -3.93 4.01 15.49
N SER A 161 -3.67 3.12 14.53
CA SER A 161 -4.68 2.61 13.59
C SER A 161 -5.87 1.96 14.31
N GLN A 162 -5.60 1.23 15.38
CA GLN A 162 -6.63 0.56 16.17
C GLN A 162 -7.60 1.55 16.84
N THR A 163 -7.08 2.67 17.32
CA THR A 163 -7.90 3.76 17.90
C THR A 163 -8.68 4.49 16.81
N MET A 164 -8.08 4.72 15.65
CA MET A 164 -8.74 5.33 14.50
C MET A 164 -9.94 4.49 14.06
N ASN A 165 -9.76 3.19 13.86
CA ASN A 165 -10.83 2.28 13.47
C ASN A 165 -12.01 2.32 14.46
N ARG A 166 -11.74 2.34 15.78
CA ARG A 166 -12.80 2.45 16.81
C ARG A 166 -13.58 3.75 16.70
N ILE A 167 -12.91 4.87 16.40
CA ILE A 167 -13.55 6.17 16.21
C ILE A 167 -14.39 6.16 14.92
N GLU A 168 -13.84 5.69 13.80
CA GLU A 168 -14.56 5.58 12.54
C GLU A 168 -15.80 4.67 12.63
N ASP A 169 -15.67 3.51 13.28
CA ASP A 169 -16.78 2.58 13.52
C ASP A 169 -17.89 3.24 14.33
N TYR A 170 -17.53 4.00 15.36
CA TYR A 170 -18.52 4.74 16.14
C TYR A 170 -19.24 5.80 15.29
N LEU A 171 -18.52 6.59 14.51
CA LEU A 171 -19.09 7.60 13.64
C LEU A 171 -20.03 6.99 12.59
N ARG A 172 -19.65 5.88 11.98
CA ARG A 172 -20.45 5.20 10.94
C ARG A 172 -21.71 4.53 11.49
N ASN A 173 -21.65 3.96 12.69
CA ASN A 173 -22.73 3.16 13.23
C ASN A 173 -23.82 3.99 13.95
N ASN A 174 -23.57 5.23 14.30
CA ASN A 174 -24.49 6.01 15.14
C ASN A 174 -25.34 7.07 14.43
N GLN A 175 -25.23 7.28 13.13
CA GLN A 175 -26.07 8.16 12.27
C GLN A 175 -26.58 9.46 12.93
N LYS A 176 -25.81 10.06 13.83
CA LYS A 176 -26.15 11.36 14.43
C LYS A 176 -25.96 12.48 13.39
N GLN A 177 -26.75 13.56 13.50
CA GLN A 177 -26.57 14.74 12.66
C GLN A 177 -25.24 15.49 12.91
N GLY A 178 -24.58 15.26 14.05
CA GLY A 178 -23.29 15.82 14.39
C GLY A 178 -22.71 15.17 15.64
N TYR A 179 -21.39 15.23 15.79
CA TYR A 179 -20.62 14.63 16.87
C TYR A 179 -19.71 15.67 17.54
N THR A 180 -19.68 15.71 18.86
CA THR A 180 -18.67 16.44 19.60
C THR A 180 -17.51 15.53 20.01
N CYS A 181 -16.34 16.12 20.34
CA CYS A 181 -15.24 15.33 20.88
C CYS A 181 -15.60 14.63 22.20
N ASP A 182 -16.48 15.22 23.00
CA ASP A 182 -16.96 14.64 24.27
C ASP A 182 -17.83 13.42 24.05
N ASP A 183 -18.73 13.45 23.06
CA ASP A 183 -19.55 12.31 22.68
C ASP A 183 -18.69 11.10 22.27
N VAL A 184 -17.74 11.36 21.38
CA VAL A 184 -16.84 10.31 20.88
C VAL A 184 -15.96 9.79 22.00
N ALA A 185 -15.39 10.67 22.85
CA ALA A 185 -14.51 10.33 23.95
C ALA A 185 -15.21 9.41 24.97
N SER A 186 -16.44 9.75 25.33
CA SER A 186 -17.26 8.96 26.27
C SER A 186 -17.55 7.56 25.74
N HIS A 187 -17.75 7.43 24.44
CA HIS A 187 -18.08 6.11 23.83
C HIS A 187 -16.84 5.24 23.61
N VAL A 188 -15.76 5.80 23.10
CA VAL A 188 -14.54 5.04 22.82
C VAL A 188 -13.62 4.85 24.03
N GLY A 189 -13.95 5.47 25.17
CA GLY A 189 -13.18 5.36 26.42
C GLY A 189 -11.80 6.03 26.35
N LEU A 190 -11.71 7.17 25.70
CA LEU A 190 -10.49 7.95 25.53
C LEU A 190 -10.64 9.36 26.06
N SER A 191 -9.52 10.06 26.31
CA SER A 191 -9.57 11.47 26.68
C SER A 191 -10.05 12.34 25.50
N VAL A 192 -10.79 13.41 25.80
CA VAL A 192 -11.26 14.41 24.81
C VAL A 192 -10.10 14.98 23.99
N VAL A 193 -8.95 15.20 24.64
CA VAL A 193 -7.74 15.70 23.98
C VAL A 193 -7.21 14.69 22.95
N THR A 194 -7.23 13.41 23.30
CA THR A 194 -6.85 12.33 22.38
C THR A 194 -7.80 12.28 21.20
N VAL A 195 -9.12 12.22 21.46
CA VAL A 195 -10.15 12.18 20.41
C VAL A 195 -10.03 13.39 19.48
N ARG A 196 -9.84 14.58 20.00
CA ARG A 196 -9.69 15.81 19.19
C ARG A 196 -8.56 15.68 18.15
N ARG A 197 -7.44 15.05 18.50
CA ARG A 197 -6.34 14.81 17.53
C ARG A 197 -6.77 13.90 16.38
N TYR A 198 -7.56 12.86 16.66
CA TYR A 198 -8.09 11.97 15.64
C TYR A 198 -9.15 12.64 14.78
N MET A 199 -10.07 13.40 15.39
CA MET A 199 -11.11 14.14 14.66
C MET A 199 -10.50 15.22 13.75
N ASN A 200 -9.51 15.99 14.21
CA ASN A 200 -8.80 16.94 13.37
C ASN A 200 -8.11 16.26 12.19
N TYR A 201 -7.48 15.10 12.43
CA TYR A 201 -6.88 14.33 11.35
C TYR A 201 -7.92 13.86 10.33
N LEU A 202 -9.10 13.40 10.75
CA LEU A 202 -10.19 13.03 9.84
C LEU A 202 -10.72 14.23 9.02
N VAL A 203 -10.73 15.44 9.61
CA VAL A 203 -11.05 16.69 8.90
C VAL A 203 -9.98 17.03 7.86
N GLU A 204 -8.70 16.99 8.23
CA GLU A 204 -7.57 17.19 7.31
C GLU A 204 -7.61 16.22 6.12
N GLN A 205 -8.06 14.98 6.39
CA GLN A 205 -8.24 13.95 5.36
C GLN A 205 -9.56 14.09 4.59
N GLN A 206 -10.35 15.11 4.86
CA GLN A 206 -11.64 15.35 4.21
C GLN A 206 -12.64 14.19 4.35
N ILE A 207 -12.52 13.36 5.38
CA ILE A 207 -13.43 12.25 5.68
C ILE A 207 -14.67 12.77 6.42
N ILE A 208 -14.48 13.77 7.28
CA ILE A 208 -15.54 14.47 8.00
C ILE A 208 -15.37 15.98 7.84
N ASP A 209 -16.46 16.72 8.01
CA ASP A 209 -16.46 18.18 8.09
C ASP A 209 -16.55 18.64 9.56
N SER A 210 -16.19 19.87 9.84
CA SER A 210 -16.36 20.49 11.17
C SER A 210 -16.94 21.88 11.06
N ASP A 211 -17.82 22.23 11.99
CA ASP A 211 -18.39 23.55 12.12
C ASP A 211 -18.44 23.98 13.59
N MET A 212 -18.56 25.28 13.82
CA MET A 212 -18.69 25.84 15.16
C MET A 212 -20.15 25.98 15.55
N ASP A 213 -20.56 25.27 16.60
CA ASP A 213 -21.90 25.42 17.16
C ASP A 213 -21.91 26.51 18.25
N TYR A 214 -22.70 27.55 18.01
CA TYR A 214 -22.92 28.68 18.90
C TYR A 214 -24.27 28.58 19.65
N SER A 215 -25.10 27.56 19.37
CA SER A 215 -26.47 27.45 19.87
C SER A 215 -26.58 27.02 21.34
N THR A 216 -25.49 26.52 21.91
CA THR A 216 -25.47 25.89 23.24
C THR A 216 -25.32 26.85 24.41
N GLY A 217 -25.69 28.12 24.37
CA GLY A 217 -25.71 29.06 25.51
C GLY A 217 -24.46 29.14 26.41
N GLY A 218 -23.40 28.35 26.06
CA GLY A 218 -22.13 28.24 26.75
C GLY A 218 -20.96 28.60 25.84
N ARG A 219 -19.77 28.00 26.07
CA ARG A 219 -18.62 28.16 25.16
C ARG A 219 -18.93 27.49 23.83
N PRO A 220 -18.63 28.13 22.68
CA PRO A 220 -18.77 27.50 21.37
C PRO A 220 -18.05 26.15 21.32
N CYS A 221 -18.69 25.12 20.77
CA CYS A 221 -18.08 23.80 20.59
C CYS A 221 -17.96 23.45 19.10
N ILE A 222 -16.94 22.65 18.78
CA ILE A 222 -16.77 22.13 17.42
C ILE A 222 -17.64 20.89 17.28
N VAL A 223 -18.50 20.89 16.28
CA VAL A 223 -19.33 19.74 15.88
C VAL A 223 -18.80 19.18 14.56
N TYR A 224 -18.71 17.88 14.47
CA TYR A 224 -18.17 17.16 13.31
C TYR A 224 -19.29 16.41 12.60
N TYR A 225 -19.28 16.42 11.27
CA TYR A 225 -20.29 15.83 10.41
C TYR A 225 -19.67 14.83 9.45
N ILE A 226 -20.30 13.67 9.28
CA ILE A 226 -19.86 12.71 8.24
C ILE A 226 -20.27 13.28 6.88
N ARG A 227 -19.32 13.32 5.95
CA ARG A 227 -19.65 13.67 4.55
C ARG A 227 -20.53 12.59 3.94
N PRO A 228 -21.72 12.95 3.40
CA PRO A 228 -22.44 11.99 2.57
C PRO A 228 -21.55 11.62 1.38
N ARG A 229 -21.32 10.33 1.15
CA ARG A 229 -20.69 9.87 -0.09
C ARG A 229 -21.64 10.20 -1.23
N LEU A 230 -21.21 11.09 -2.14
CA LEU A 230 -21.84 11.31 -3.44
C LEU A 230 -21.74 10.04 -4.30
#